data_02fab3bb0bdab34cb78f0d76c38bb071
#
_entry.id   02fab3bb0bdab34cb78f0d76c38bb071
#
_cell.length_a   1.000
_cell.length_b   1.000
_cell.length_c   1.000
_cell.angle_alpha   90.00
_cell.angle_beta   90.00
_cell.angle_gamma   90.00
#
_symmetry.space_group_name_H-M   'P 1'
#
loop_
_entity.id
_entity.type
_entity.pdbx_description
1 polymer ?
#
loop_
_entity_poly.entity_id
_entity_poly.type
_entity_poly.pdbx_seq_one_letter_code
_entity_poly.pdbx_strand_id
1 'polypeptide(L)'
;MRGLVAVVALALALPGAAAPSAAVVVIDPGHDLRANPRTEPIGPGSSTLKIKDGGGTHGIVTGLREAELNLRVALRLRPLLERAGVSVVMTRTRTAGTSIGNVARARIANRVHAALFLRIHADGSLDPSTRGTHTLYPALHRGWTDDIYMRSRRAARLVQGELVRALGFPDRGLQERSDYTGFNWSDVPAILVELGFMTNPTEDRLLATPAYEQRAAVGLCRGTLRFLDRSPAACG
;
A
#
# COMPACT_ATOMS: atom_id res chain seq x y z
N MET A 1 -47.97 -9.19 -62.20
CA MET A 1 -47.00 -9.90 -61.34
C MET A 1 -46.07 -8.85 -60.74
N ARG A 2 -46.22 -8.53 -59.48
CA ARG A 2 -45.37 -7.58 -58.75
C ARG A 2 -44.37 -8.35 -57.93
N GLY A 3 -43.08 -8.30 -58.29
CA GLY A 3 -41.98 -8.94 -57.54
C GLY A 3 -41.65 -8.19 -56.25
N LEU A 4 -41.69 -8.87 -55.14
CA LEU A 4 -41.28 -8.40 -53.81
C LEU A 4 -39.76 -8.53 -53.72
N VAL A 5 -39.05 -7.40 -53.59
CA VAL A 5 -37.60 -7.40 -53.28
C VAL A 5 -37.45 -7.41 -51.78
N ALA A 6 -36.93 -8.47 -51.23
CA ALA A 6 -36.59 -8.55 -49.82
C ALA A 6 -35.20 -7.95 -49.57
N VAL A 7 -35.15 -6.85 -48.82
CA VAL A 7 -33.89 -6.27 -48.35
C VAL A 7 -33.45 -6.98 -47.07
N VAL A 8 -32.37 -7.74 -47.16
CA VAL A 8 -31.72 -8.36 -45.96
C VAL A 8 -30.80 -7.35 -45.37
N ALA A 9 -31.15 -6.82 -44.22
CA ALA A 9 -30.25 -5.95 -43.41
C ALA A 9 -29.24 -6.83 -42.66
N LEU A 10 -27.98 -6.76 -43.07
CA LEU A 10 -26.86 -7.40 -42.36
C LEU A 10 -26.46 -6.51 -41.17
N ALA A 11 -26.82 -6.94 -39.96
CA ALA A 11 -26.39 -6.28 -38.72
C ALA A 11 -24.92 -6.60 -38.46
N LEU A 12 -24.01 -5.68 -38.69
CA LEU A 12 -22.61 -5.76 -38.26
C LEU A 12 -22.57 -5.62 -36.76
N ALA A 13 -22.29 -6.73 -36.06
CA ALA A 13 -21.96 -6.71 -34.63
C ALA A 13 -20.59 -6.05 -34.45
N LEU A 14 -20.57 -4.88 -33.83
CA LEU A 14 -19.32 -4.23 -33.39
C LEU A 14 -18.65 -5.12 -32.33
N PRO A 15 -17.34 -5.36 -32.43
CA PRO A 15 -16.63 -6.09 -31.38
C PRO A 15 -16.78 -5.32 -30.07
N GLY A 16 -17.34 -5.97 -29.06
CA GLY A 16 -17.48 -5.40 -27.71
C GLY A 16 -16.11 -4.98 -27.19
N ALA A 17 -15.98 -3.70 -26.78
CA ALA A 17 -14.79 -3.22 -26.10
C ALA A 17 -14.51 -4.15 -24.92
N ALA A 18 -13.33 -4.77 -24.88
CA ALA A 18 -12.91 -5.57 -23.75
C ALA A 18 -13.01 -4.71 -22.48
N ALA A 19 -13.70 -5.23 -21.46
CA ALA A 19 -13.77 -4.53 -20.18
C ALA A 19 -12.34 -4.27 -19.68
N PRO A 20 -12.02 -3.05 -19.22
CA PRO A 20 -10.69 -2.75 -18.72
C PRO A 20 -10.33 -3.75 -17.61
N SER A 21 -9.16 -4.38 -17.73
CA SER A 21 -8.69 -5.33 -16.70
C SER A 21 -8.70 -4.65 -15.33
N ALA A 22 -9.20 -5.34 -14.32
CA ALA A 22 -9.27 -4.79 -12.96
C ALA A 22 -7.86 -4.39 -12.50
N ALA A 23 -7.70 -3.13 -12.07
CA ALA A 23 -6.43 -2.68 -11.53
C ALA A 23 -6.03 -3.57 -10.34
N VAL A 24 -4.77 -3.99 -10.30
CA VAL A 24 -4.22 -4.80 -9.20
C VAL A 24 -3.54 -3.88 -8.19
N VAL A 25 -3.87 -4.03 -6.91
CA VAL A 25 -3.17 -3.38 -5.81
C VAL A 25 -2.51 -4.46 -4.96
N VAL A 26 -1.21 -4.30 -4.71
CA VAL A 26 -0.52 -5.15 -3.73
C VAL A 26 -0.52 -4.47 -2.38
N ILE A 27 -1.17 -5.10 -1.39
CA ILE A 27 -1.12 -4.66 0.01
C ILE A 27 0.02 -5.41 0.70
N ASP A 28 0.95 -4.66 1.27
CA ASP A 28 2.10 -5.20 2.01
C ASP A 28 2.00 -4.83 3.49
N PRO A 29 1.42 -5.69 4.33
CA PRO A 29 1.53 -5.51 5.78
C PRO A 29 2.99 -5.66 6.20
N GLY A 30 3.61 -4.56 6.66
CA GLY A 30 5.03 -4.54 7.02
C GLY A 30 5.38 -5.54 8.11
N HIS A 31 6.64 -5.92 8.14
CA HIS A 31 7.21 -6.86 9.12
C HIS A 31 6.56 -8.26 9.14
N ASP A 32 7.04 -9.09 10.05
CA ASP A 32 6.41 -10.31 10.55
C ASP A 32 6.81 -10.47 12.04
N LEU A 33 6.33 -11.51 12.73
CA LEU A 33 6.57 -11.69 14.17
C LEU A 33 8.05 -11.86 14.53
N ARG A 34 8.85 -12.34 13.58
CA ARG A 34 10.30 -12.53 13.76
C ARG A 34 11.07 -11.68 12.79
N ALA A 35 12.02 -10.90 13.32
CA ALA A 35 13.01 -10.21 12.51
C ALA A 35 13.75 -11.17 11.57
N ASN A 36 14.20 -10.64 10.45
CA ASN A 36 15.08 -11.35 9.53
C ASN A 36 16.41 -10.57 9.41
N PRO A 37 17.41 -10.89 10.22
CA PRO A 37 18.69 -10.17 10.24
C PRO A 37 19.57 -10.44 9.01
N ARG A 38 19.21 -11.41 8.16
CA ARG A 38 19.91 -11.60 6.88
C ARG A 38 19.86 -10.31 6.07
N THR A 39 20.86 -10.09 5.28
CA THR A 39 20.95 -8.89 4.44
C THR A 39 20.46 -9.13 3.02
N GLU A 40 20.16 -8.03 2.35
CA GLU A 40 19.81 -7.97 0.94
C GLU A 40 20.32 -6.65 0.34
N PRO A 41 20.63 -6.58 -0.96
CA PRO A 41 21.08 -5.34 -1.60
C PRO A 41 20.00 -4.26 -1.52
N ILE A 42 20.42 -3.02 -1.22
CA ILE A 42 19.54 -1.87 -1.09
C ILE A 42 18.80 -1.52 -2.40
N GLY A 43 19.38 -1.86 -3.55
CA GLY A 43 18.82 -1.67 -4.88
C GLY A 43 19.50 -2.56 -5.90
N PRO A 44 18.99 -2.66 -7.15
CA PRO A 44 19.55 -3.44 -8.21
C PRO A 44 21.01 -3.07 -8.49
N GLY A 45 21.91 -4.07 -8.49
CA GLY A 45 23.34 -3.88 -8.73
C GLY A 45 24.12 -3.22 -7.59
N SER A 46 23.50 -2.88 -6.47
CA SER A 46 24.18 -2.25 -5.33
C SER A 46 24.96 -3.26 -4.49
N SER A 47 26.17 -2.85 -4.07
CA SER A 47 26.97 -3.56 -3.07
C SER A 47 26.57 -3.20 -1.62
N THR A 48 25.79 -2.12 -1.43
CA THR A 48 25.28 -1.73 -0.11
C THR A 48 24.21 -2.71 0.34
N LEU A 49 24.40 -3.30 1.52
CA LEU A 49 23.50 -4.28 2.09
C LEU A 49 22.70 -3.68 3.24
N LYS A 50 21.42 -4.03 3.31
CA LYS A 50 20.53 -3.72 4.47
C LYS A 50 19.94 -5.02 5.01
N ILE A 51 19.60 -5.04 6.29
CA ILE A 51 18.85 -6.16 6.87
C ILE A 51 17.48 -6.27 6.20
N LYS A 52 17.01 -7.50 6.02
CA LYS A 52 15.71 -7.78 5.39
C LYS A 52 14.55 -7.25 6.21
N ASP A 53 14.63 -7.36 7.53
CA ASP A 53 13.59 -6.89 8.44
C ASP A 53 14.15 -6.74 9.85
N GLY A 54 14.00 -5.55 10.44
CA GLY A 54 14.37 -5.27 11.83
C GLY A 54 13.37 -5.78 12.88
N GLY A 55 12.21 -6.32 12.45
CA GLY A 55 11.17 -6.85 13.34
C GLY A 55 10.07 -5.84 13.71
N GLY A 56 10.20 -4.59 13.28
CA GLY A 56 9.22 -3.54 13.60
C GLY A 56 9.31 -3.01 15.03
N THR A 57 8.36 -2.19 15.39
CA THR A 57 8.19 -1.62 16.74
C THR A 57 7.01 -2.28 17.49
N HIS A 58 6.70 -1.77 18.67
CA HIS A 58 5.55 -2.21 19.46
C HIS A 58 4.98 -1.06 20.30
N GLY A 59 3.72 -1.20 20.66
CA GLY A 59 3.03 -0.26 21.53
C GLY A 59 3.62 -0.24 22.92
N ILE A 60 4.03 0.94 23.40
CA ILE A 60 4.67 1.08 24.72
C ILE A 60 3.72 0.88 25.90
N VAL A 61 2.41 0.96 25.65
CA VAL A 61 1.34 0.76 26.65
C VAL A 61 0.63 -0.56 26.43
N THR A 62 0.28 -0.86 25.16
CA THR A 62 -0.54 -2.02 24.83
C THR A 62 0.27 -3.28 24.56
N GLY A 63 1.55 -3.14 24.23
CA GLY A 63 2.40 -4.23 23.78
C GLY A 63 2.03 -4.78 22.39
N LEU A 64 1.06 -4.17 21.70
CA LEU A 64 0.69 -4.55 20.34
C LEU A 64 1.91 -4.48 19.42
N ARG A 65 2.19 -5.53 18.69
CA ARG A 65 3.30 -5.53 17.72
C ARG A 65 2.88 -4.85 16.42
N GLU A 66 3.78 -4.09 15.84
CA GLU A 66 3.56 -3.42 14.56
C GLU A 66 3.13 -4.41 13.47
N ALA A 67 3.77 -5.56 13.38
CA ALA A 67 3.42 -6.61 12.41
C ALA A 67 1.95 -7.07 12.53
N GLU A 68 1.39 -7.10 13.73
CA GLU A 68 -0.01 -7.47 13.98
C GLU A 68 -0.96 -6.35 13.59
N LEU A 69 -0.66 -5.10 13.96
CA LEU A 69 -1.44 -3.94 13.58
C LEU A 69 -1.51 -3.82 12.05
N ASN A 70 -0.37 -3.87 11.38
CA ASN A 70 -0.28 -3.74 9.93
C ASN A 70 -1.14 -4.79 9.22
N LEU A 71 -1.12 -6.04 9.72
CA LEU A 71 -1.95 -7.11 9.17
C LEU A 71 -3.45 -6.88 9.42
N ARG A 72 -3.83 -6.46 10.63
CA ARG A 72 -5.24 -6.19 10.98
C ARG A 72 -5.82 -5.10 10.07
N VAL A 73 -5.10 -4.00 9.86
CA VAL A 73 -5.51 -2.93 8.94
C VAL A 73 -5.57 -3.42 7.50
N ALA A 74 -4.59 -4.19 7.03
CA ALA A 74 -4.55 -4.75 5.69
C ALA A 74 -5.73 -5.70 5.41
N LEU A 75 -6.09 -6.56 6.38
CA LEU A 75 -7.23 -7.48 6.27
C LEU A 75 -8.59 -6.74 6.24
N ARG A 76 -8.68 -5.56 6.85
CA ARG A 76 -9.86 -4.68 6.76
C ARG A 76 -9.90 -3.92 5.42
N LEU A 77 -8.75 -3.50 4.92
CA LEU A 77 -8.61 -2.77 3.65
C LEU A 77 -8.96 -3.65 2.44
N ARG A 78 -8.50 -4.90 2.44
CA ARG A 78 -8.69 -5.83 1.33
C ARG A 78 -10.14 -5.89 0.83
N PRO A 79 -11.15 -6.23 1.64
CA PRO A 79 -12.53 -6.33 1.16
C PRO A 79 -13.12 -4.98 0.73
N LEU A 80 -12.62 -3.85 1.23
CA LEU A 80 -13.03 -2.52 0.77
C LEU A 80 -12.61 -2.29 -0.68
N LEU A 81 -11.37 -2.60 -1.02
CA LEU A 81 -10.85 -2.49 -2.40
C LEU A 81 -11.50 -3.51 -3.33
N GLU A 82 -11.67 -4.76 -2.88
CA GLU A 82 -12.31 -5.81 -3.69
C GLU A 82 -13.76 -5.44 -4.03
N ARG A 83 -14.55 -4.90 -3.08
CA ARG A 83 -15.91 -4.38 -3.35
C ARG A 83 -15.92 -3.19 -4.33
N ALA A 84 -14.84 -2.42 -4.38
CA ALA A 84 -14.66 -1.34 -5.35
C ALA A 84 -14.17 -1.82 -6.74
N GLY A 85 -14.12 -3.13 -6.98
CA GLY A 85 -13.70 -3.72 -8.25
C GLY A 85 -12.18 -3.68 -8.48
N VAL A 86 -11.38 -3.59 -7.41
CA VAL A 86 -9.92 -3.66 -7.45
C VAL A 86 -9.48 -5.09 -7.11
N SER A 87 -8.62 -5.67 -7.93
CA SER A 87 -7.98 -6.96 -7.60
C SER A 87 -6.92 -6.73 -6.53
N VAL A 88 -6.92 -7.55 -5.47
CA VAL A 88 -5.99 -7.40 -4.36
C VAL A 88 -5.08 -8.62 -4.24
N VAL A 89 -3.78 -8.38 -4.18
CA VAL A 89 -2.78 -9.37 -3.77
C VAL A 89 -2.16 -8.91 -2.46
N MET A 90 -1.95 -9.83 -1.53
CA MET A 90 -1.30 -9.53 -0.26
C MET A 90 0.05 -10.22 -0.18
N THR A 91 1.07 -9.54 0.36
CA THR A 91 2.41 -10.16 0.56
C THR A 91 2.39 -11.19 1.69
N ARG A 92 1.49 -11.05 2.65
CA ARG A 92 1.15 -12.04 3.68
C ARG A 92 -0.29 -11.87 4.15
N THR A 93 -0.91 -12.95 4.61
CA THR A 93 -2.30 -12.99 5.13
C THR A 93 -2.38 -13.48 6.59
N ARG A 94 -1.23 -13.76 7.19
CA ARG A 94 -1.10 -14.20 8.58
C ARG A 94 0.23 -13.71 9.16
N THR A 95 0.33 -13.68 10.47
CA THR A 95 1.57 -13.54 11.21
C THR A 95 2.10 -14.94 11.49
N ALA A 96 3.10 -15.41 10.79
CA ALA A 96 3.45 -16.83 10.86
C ALA A 96 4.92 -17.14 10.88
N GLY A 97 5.81 -16.16 10.96
CA GLY A 97 7.20 -16.55 10.94
C GLY A 97 8.19 -15.43 10.75
N THR A 98 9.24 -15.75 10.01
CA THR A 98 10.30 -14.81 9.66
C THR A 98 9.94 -14.04 8.40
N SER A 99 10.09 -12.74 8.41
CA SER A 99 9.84 -11.86 7.26
C SER A 99 10.61 -12.31 6.02
N ILE A 100 9.91 -12.27 4.87
CA ILE A 100 10.49 -12.66 3.57
C ILE A 100 11.50 -11.66 3.01
N GLY A 101 11.63 -10.47 3.61
CA GLY A 101 12.50 -9.39 3.15
C GLY A 101 11.84 -8.47 2.11
N ASN A 102 12.45 -7.29 1.94
CA ASN A 102 11.87 -6.22 1.13
C ASN A 102 11.96 -6.48 -0.38
N VAL A 103 13.07 -7.10 -0.82
CA VAL A 103 13.23 -7.49 -2.24
C VAL A 103 12.13 -8.48 -2.65
N ALA A 104 11.85 -9.48 -1.83
CA ALA A 104 10.82 -10.47 -2.13
C ALA A 104 9.42 -9.83 -2.18
N ARG A 105 9.12 -8.88 -1.26
CA ARG A 105 7.86 -8.11 -1.23
C ARG A 105 7.69 -7.26 -2.49
N ALA A 106 8.72 -6.52 -2.91
CA ALA A 106 8.70 -5.74 -4.14
C ALA A 106 8.49 -6.63 -5.38
N ARG A 107 9.17 -7.77 -5.45
CA ARG A 107 9.00 -8.75 -6.55
C ARG A 107 7.59 -9.33 -6.65
N ILE A 108 6.84 -9.42 -5.55
CA ILE A 108 5.43 -9.81 -5.60
C ILE A 108 4.64 -8.75 -6.38
N ALA A 109 4.86 -7.46 -6.07
CA ALA A 109 4.18 -6.36 -6.74
C ALA A 109 4.57 -6.25 -8.22
N ASN A 110 5.85 -6.42 -8.54
CA ASN A 110 6.37 -6.38 -9.91
C ASN A 110 5.75 -7.51 -10.77
N ARG A 111 5.72 -8.75 -10.27
CA ARG A 111 5.19 -9.91 -11.01
C ARG A 111 3.72 -9.77 -11.42
N VAL A 112 2.92 -9.05 -10.66
CA VAL A 112 1.50 -8.83 -10.97
C VAL A 112 1.27 -7.48 -11.65
N HIS A 113 2.34 -6.77 -12.01
CA HIS A 113 2.28 -5.42 -12.61
C HIS A 113 1.31 -4.52 -11.84
N ALA A 114 1.48 -4.44 -10.52
CA ALA A 114 0.57 -3.74 -9.64
C ALA A 114 0.43 -2.26 -10.05
N ALA A 115 -0.80 -1.75 -10.05
CA ALA A 115 -1.04 -0.33 -10.22
C ALA A 115 -0.49 0.47 -9.02
N LEU A 116 -0.46 -0.17 -7.82
CA LEU A 116 0.12 0.38 -6.60
C LEU A 116 0.64 -0.74 -5.69
N PHE A 117 1.86 -0.57 -5.19
CA PHE A 117 2.43 -1.33 -4.08
C PHE A 117 2.26 -0.49 -2.80
N LEU A 118 1.24 -0.82 -2.01
CA LEU A 118 0.86 -0.11 -0.79
C LEU A 118 1.41 -0.86 0.42
N ARG A 119 2.42 -0.29 1.06
CA ARG A 119 3.05 -0.82 2.26
C ARG A 119 2.44 -0.16 3.49
N ILE A 120 2.05 -0.95 4.48
CA ILE A 120 1.38 -0.49 5.71
C ILE A 120 2.30 -0.75 6.89
N HIS A 121 2.61 0.32 7.64
CA HIS A 121 3.51 0.36 8.79
C HIS A 121 2.94 1.25 9.89
N ALA A 122 3.57 1.22 11.05
CA ALA A 122 3.39 2.19 12.14
C ALA A 122 4.74 2.49 12.78
N ASP A 123 5.01 3.75 13.00
CA ASP A 123 6.33 4.24 13.36
C ASP A 123 6.64 4.14 14.86
N GLY A 124 7.91 4.31 15.18
CA GLY A 124 8.43 4.48 16.54
C GLY A 124 9.40 5.65 16.62
N SER A 125 9.43 6.33 17.76
CA SER A 125 10.36 7.43 18.05
C SER A 125 10.96 7.25 19.43
N LEU A 126 12.20 7.74 19.62
CA LEU A 126 12.82 7.85 20.94
C LEU A 126 12.15 8.95 21.79
N ASP A 127 11.51 9.93 21.15
CA ASP A 127 10.68 10.94 21.80
C ASP A 127 9.22 10.46 21.85
N PRO A 128 8.69 10.12 23.04
CA PRO A 128 7.32 9.63 23.19
C PRO A 128 6.25 10.70 22.93
N SER A 129 6.63 11.98 22.80
CA SER A 129 5.71 13.04 22.41
C SER A 129 5.44 13.06 20.90
N THR A 130 6.29 12.41 20.10
CA THR A 130 6.14 12.30 18.64
C THR A 130 4.84 11.58 18.29
N ARG A 131 4.04 12.20 17.40
CA ARG A 131 2.73 11.67 17.00
C ARG A 131 2.35 12.11 15.60
N GLY A 132 1.36 11.45 15.01
CA GLY A 132 0.82 11.79 13.69
C GLY A 132 1.10 10.72 12.65
N THR A 133 0.52 10.92 11.47
CA THR A 133 0.67 10.01 10.32
C THR A 133 1.47 10.67 9.22
N HIS A 134 2.21 9.88 8.46
CA HIS A 134 2.96 10.34 7.29
C HIS A 134 3.07 9.24 6.24
N THR A 135 3.39 9.62 5.01
CA THR A 135 3.57 8.67 3.93
C THR A 135 4.92 8.86 3.26
N LEU A 136 5.66 7.77 3.13
CA LEU A 136 6.95 7.71 2.47
C LEU A 136 6.77 7.30 1.01
N TYR A 137 7.63 7.84 0.13
CA TYR A 137 7.71 7.46 -1.27
C TYR A 137 9.17 7.43 -1.73
N PRO A 138 9.49 6.70 -2.82
CA PRO A 138 10.88 6.60 -3.30
C PRO A 138 11.43 7.94 -3.74
N ALA A 139 12.70 8.22 -3.41
CA ALA A 139 13.45 9.31 -4.01
C ALA A 139 13.73 9.02 -5.48
N LEU A 140 13.93 10.08 -6.26
CA LEU A 140 14.33 9.95 -7.65
C LEU A 140 15.74 9.38 -7.75
N HIS A 141 15.86 8.16 -8.27
CA HIS A 141 17.14 7.50 -8.49
C HIS A 141 17.17 6.87 -9.88
N ARG A 142 18.10 7.33 -10.74
CA ARG A 142 18.22 6.85 -12.10
C ARG A 142 18.55 5.35 -12.16
N GLY A 143 17.76 4.62 -12.93
CA GLY A 143 17.89 3.17 -13.10
C GLY A 143 17.30 2.32 -11.97
N TRP A 144 16.68 2.95 -10.95
CA TRP A 144 15.97 2.24 -9.88
C TRP A 144 14.51 2.67 -9.75
N THR A 145 14.27 3.99 -9.65
CA THR A 145 12.96 4.54 -9.26
C THR A 145 12.49 5.68 -10.16
N ASP A 146 13.27 6.06 -11.16
CA ASP A 146 13.00 7.19 -12.05
C ASP A 146 11.73 7.02 -12.87
N ASP A 147 11.37 5.80 -13.22
CA ASP A 147 10.14 5.43 -13.93
C ASP A 147 8.88 5.44 -13.04
N ILE A 148 9.03 5.21 -11.73
CA ILE A 148 7.91 5.15 -10.78
C ILE A 148 7.77 6.39 -9.90
N TYR A 149 8.79 7.25 -9.84
CA TYR A 149 8.88 8.39 -8.90
C TYR A 149 7.63 9.27 -8.89
N MET A 150 7.25 9.81 -10.05
CA MET A 150 6.13 10.75 -10.13
C MET A 150 4.79 10.12 -9.75
N ARG A 151 4.58 8.86 -10.13
CA ARG A 151 3.37 8.12 -9.78
C ARG A 151 3.33 7.77 -8.29
N SER A 152 4.45 7.38 -7.71
CA SER A 152 4.58 7.11 -6.28
C SER A 152 4.31 8.36 -5.44
N ARG A 153 4.89 9.51 -5.83
CA ARG A 153 4.63 10.80 -5.17
C ARG A 153 3.16 11.21 -5.27
N ARG A 154 2.50 10.99 -6.44
CA ARG A 154 1.06 11.24 -6.59
C ARG A 154 0.24 10.34 -5.66
N ALA A 155 0.56 9.05 -5.60
CA ALA A 155 -0.09 8.09 -4.72
C ALA A 155 0.07 8.48 -3.26
N ALA A 156 1.30 8.80 -2.83
CA ALA A 156 1.59 9.24 -1.46
C ALA A 156 0.75 10.45 -1.05
N ARG A 157 0.65 11.46 -1.91
CA ARG A 157 -0.15 12.66 -1.63
C ARG A 157 -1.64 12.35 -1.45
N LEU A 158 -2.20 11.53 -2.33
CA LEU A 158 -3.63 11.20 -2.30
C LEU A 158 -3.97 10.30 -1.10
N VAL A 159 -3.13 9.31 -0.81
CA VAL A 159 -3.31 8.41 0.33
C VAL A 159 -3.13 9.16 1.65
N GLN A 160 -2.08 9.98 1.78
CA GLN A 160 -1.85 10.78 2.99
C GLN A 160 -3.04 11.70 3.30
N GLY A 161 -3.55 12.42 2.31
CA GLY A 161 -4.68 13.32 2.51
C GLY A 161 -5.95 12.62 2.98
N GLU A 162 -6.26 11.43 2.48
CA GLU A 162 -7.42 10.65 2.94
C GLU A 162 -7.17 9.99 4.29
N LEU A 163 -5.94 9.56 4.57
CA LEU A 163 -5.58 8.97 5.85
C LEU A 163 -5.69 9.99 6.99
N VAL A 164 -5.15 11.20 6.81
CA VAL A 164 -5.27 12.31 7.78
C VAL A 164 -6.73 12.63 8.08
N ARG A 165 -7.59 12.73 7.05
CA ARG A 165 -9.04 12.98 7.23
C ARG A 165 -9.73 11.87 8.02
N ALA A 166 -9.36 10.61 7.74
CA ALA A 166 -9.99 9.45 8.38
C ALA A 166 -9.56 9.27 9.84
N LEU A 167 -8.29 9.54 10.14
CA LEU A 167 -7.70 9.30 11.45
C LEU A 167 -7.84 10.48 12.41
N GLY A 168 -7.83 11.72 11.89
CA GLY A 168 -7.80 12.93 12.71
C GLY A 168 -6.46 13.11 13.45
N PHE A 169 -5.40 12.43 13.03
CA PHE A 169 -4.05 12.58 13.58
C PHE A 169 -3.34 13.78 12.94
N PRO A 170 -2.31 14.35 13.59
CA PRO A 170 -1.46 15.36 12.99
C PRO A 170 -0.88 14.87 11.66
N ASP A 171 -0.94 15.73 10.64
CA ASP A 171 -0.32 15.47 9.35
C ASP A 171 1.17 15.78 9.41
N ARG A 172 2.00 14.75 9.28
CA ARG A 172 3.46 14.90 9.18
C ARG A 172 3.94 14.95 7.74
N GLY A 173 3.02 14.99 6.78
CA GLY A 173 3.29 15.17 5.36
C GLY A 173 3.89 13.96 4.66
N LEU A 174 4.67 14.25 3.64
CA LEU A 174 5.30 13.27 2.78
C LEU A 174 6.80 13.24 3.01
N GLN A 175 7.40 12.05 2.99
CA GLN A 175 8.84 11.88 3.13
C GLN A 175 9.41 11.14 1.92
N GLU A 176 10.35 11.78 1.24
CA GLU A 176 11.11 11.20 0.14
C GLU A 176 12.27 10.36 0.70
N ARG A 177 12.43 9.12 0.22
CA ARG A 177 13.42 8.18 0.77
C ARG A 177 14.20 7.45 -0.33
N SER A 178 15.52 7.49 -0.23
CA SER A 178 16.43 6.78 -1.13
C SER A 178 16.95 5.45 -0.55
N ASP A 179 16.74 5.23 0.74
CA ASP A 179 17.34 4.14 1.51
C ASP A 179 16.39 2.98 1.82
N TYR A 180 15.22 2.92 1.18
CA TYR A 180 14.24 1.85 1.36
C TYR A 180 14.37 0.80 0.26
N THR A 181 14.89 -0.38 0.61
CA THR A 181 15.07 -1.53 -0.30
C THR A 181 13.77 -1.85 -1.06
N GLY A 182 12.62 -1.85 -0.40
CA GLY A 182 11.33 -2.15 -1.04
C GLY A 182 10.92 -1.14 -2.11
N PHE A 183 11.37 0.12 -2.01
CA PHE A 183 11.18 1.12 -3.05
C PHE A 183 12.15 0.92 -4.21
N ASN A 184 13.43 0.73 -3.89
CA ASN A 184 14.49 0.65 -4.89
C ASN A 184 14.40 -0.61 -5.78
N TRP A 185 13.69 -1.65 -5.32
CA TRP A 185 13.42 -2.89 -6.06
C TRP A 185 12.03 -2.94 -6.68
N SER A 186 11.25 -1.85 -6.59
CA SER A 186 9.90 -1.80 -7.16
C SER A 186 9.93 -1.25 -8.58
N ASP A 187 9.38 -2.00 -9.53
CA ASP A 187 9.14 -1.59 -10.92
C ASP A 187 7.73 -1.00 -11.09
N VAL A 188 6.99 -0.85 -9.98
CA VAL A 188 5.62 -0.31 -9.95
C VAL A 188 5.52 0.80 -8.90
N PRO A 189 4.57 1.74 -9.05
CA PRO A 189 4.38 2.81 -8.06
C PRO A 189 4.28 2.25 -6.65
N ALA A 190 5.12 2.74 -5.73
CA ALA A 190 5.24 2.23 -4.36
C ALA A 190 5.17 3.35 -3.34
N ILE A 191 4.43 3.12 -2.26
CA ILE A 191 4.38 4.00 -1.09
C ILE A 191 4.40 3.16 0.20
N LEU A 192 4.84 3.80 1.29
CA LEU A 192 4.77 3.24 2.62
C LEU A 192 4.05 4.25 3.53
N VAL A 193 2.98 3.82 4.17
CA VAL A 193 2.22 4.65 5.11
C VAL A 193 2.59 4.30 6.53
N GLU A 194 2.81 5.32 7.35
CA GLU A 194 2.97 5.22 8.78
C GLU A 194 1.66 5.64 9.46
N LEU A 195 0.96 4.69 10.03
CA LEU A 195 -0.37 4.88 10.59
C LEU A 195 -0.39 5.79 11.84
N GLY A 196 0.71 5.90 12.53
CA GLY A 196 0.90 6.65 13.76
C GLY A 196 2.12 6.14 14.51
N PHE A 197 2.42 6.70 15.68
CA PHE A 197 3.58 6.33 16.48
C PHE A 197 3.19 5.39 17.64
N MET A 198 3.62 4.15 17.57
CA MET A 198 3.37 3.13 18.60
C MET A 198 4.09 3.45 19.92
N THR A 199 5.10 4.30 19.87
CA THR A 199 5.83 4.82 21.03
C THR A 199 5.19 6.04 21.68
N ASN A 200 4.09 6.59 21.09
CA ASN A 200 3.29 7.61 21.74
C ASN A 200 2.16 6.96 22.56
N PRO A 201 2.05 7.21 23.88
CA PRO A 201 1.09 6.51 24.73
C PRO A 201 -0.38 6.69 24.33
N THR A 202 -0.72 7.84 23.75
CA THR A 202 -2.08 8.14 23.30
C THR A 202 -2.38 7.45 21.99
N GLU A 203 -1.46 7.53 21.02
CA GLU A 203 -1.65 6.89 19.73
C GLU A 203 -1.63 5.36 19.84
N ASP A 204 -0.73 4.79 20.65
CA ASP A 204 -0.68 3.35 20.88
C ASP A 204 -2.03 2.78 21.35
N ARG A 205 -2.68 3.43 22.33
CA ARG A 205 -4.02 2.99 22.77
C ARG A 205 -5.05 3.07 21.65
N LEU A 206 -4.99 4.08 20.78
CA LEU A 206 -5.91 4.24 19.66
C LEU A 206 -5.63 3.21 18.56
N LEU A 207 -4.35 3.03 18.19
CA LEU A 207 -3.88 2.06 17.19
C LEU A 207 -4.34 0.63 17.52
N ALA A 208 -4.45 0.30 18.81
CA ALA A 208 -4.91 -1.01 19.27
C ALA A 208 -6.43 -1.21 19.21
N THR A 209 -7.22 -0.21 18.77
CA THR A 209 -8.68 -0.31 18.73
C THR A 209 -9.19 -0.73 17.35
N PRO A 210 -10.22 -1.63 17.29
CA PRO A 210 -10.84 -2.00 16.02
C PRO A 210 -11.43 -0.80 15.25
N ALA A 211 -11.92 0.22 15.98
CA ALA A 211 -12.47 1.44 15.39
C ALA A 211 -11.40 2.26 14.65
N TYR A 212 -10.19 2.36 15.22
CA TYR A 212 -9.07 3.01 14.56
C TYR A 212 -8.61 2.24 13.32
N GLU A 213 -8.41 0.92 13.47
CA GLU A 213 -8.02 0.05 12.36
C GLU A 213 -9.00 0.15 11.17
N GLN A 214 -10.31 0.25 11.47
CA GLN A 214 -11.33 0.43 10.44
C GLN A 214 -11.23 1.81 9.77
N ARG A 215 -11.06 2.90 10.53
CA ARG A 215 -10.85 4.23 9.95
C ARG A 215 -9.60 4.29 9.09
N ALA A 216 -8.50 3.69 9.53
CA ALA A 216 -7.28 3.59 8.75
C ALA A 216 -7.53 2.86 7.42
N ALA A 217 -8.20 1.71 7.45
CA ALA A 217 -8.55 0.96 6.24
C ALA A 217 -9.42 1.77 5.28
N VAL A 218 -10.41 2.52 5.78
CA VAL A 218 -11.26 3.40 4.96
C VAL A 218 -10.44 4.54 4.33
N GLY A 219 -9.56 5.20 5.10
CA GLY A 219 -8.67 6.24 4.59
C GLY A 219 -7.75 5.73 3.49
N LEU A 220 -7.12 4.57 3.71
CA LEU A 220 -6.27 3.90 2.73
C LEU A 220 -7.04 3.51 1.46
N CYS A 221 -8.25 2.98 1.62
CA CYS A 221 -9.13 2.64 0.50
C CYS A 221 -9.45 3.88 -0.34
N ARG A 222 -9.94 4.95 0.28
CA ARG A 222 -10.29 6.20 -0.42
C ARG A 222 -9.10 6.79 -1.16
N GLY A 223 -7.94 6.88 -0.52
CA GLY A 223 -6.72 7.37 -1.13
C GLY A 223 -6.26 6.52 -2.31
N THR A 224 -6.33 5.20 -2.18
CA THR A 224 -6.02 4.26 -3.26
C THR A 224 -6.98 4.41 -4.44
N LEU A 225 -8.29 4.50 -4.20
CA LEU A 225 -9.27 4.69 -5.28
C LEU A 225 -9.08 6.03 -6.00
N ARG A 226 -8.79 7.12 -5.27
CA ARG A 226 -8.44 8.41 -5.90
C ARG A 226 -7.17 8.30 -6.76
N PHE A 227 -6.17 7.54 -6.33
CA PHE A 227 -4.97 7.30 -7.13
C PHE A 227 -5.28 6.52 -8.42
N LEU A 228 -6.22 5.58 -8.37
CA LEU A 228 -6.69 4.79 -9.49
C LEU A 228 -7.74 5.53 -10.36
N ASP A 229 -7.99 6.81 -10.09
CA ASP A 229 -8.98 7.65 -10.75
C ASP A 229 -10.41 7.05 -10.67
N ARG A 230 -10.72 6.43 -9.51
CA ARG A 230 -12.03 5.84 -9.18
C ARG A 230 -12.72 6.60 -8.05
N SER A 231 -14.05 6.47 -7.97
CA SER A 231 -14.83 7.09 -6.90
C SER A 231 -14.48 6.51 -5.53
N PRO A 232 -14.13 7.33 -4.52
CA PRO A 232 -13.86 6.87 -3.16
C PRO A 232 -15.12 6.48 -2.38
N ALA A 233 -16.34 6.75 -2.90
CA ALA A 233 -17.59 6.43 -2.24
C ALA A 233 -17.77 4.92 -1.97
N ALA A 234 -17.12 4.06 -2.76
CA ALA A 234 -17.16 2.61 -2.58
C ALA A 234 -16.49 2.13 -1.28
N CYS A 235 -15.76 2.98 -0.56
CA CYS A 235 -15.06 2.62 0.67
C CYS A 235 -15.91 2.78 1.95
N GLY A 236 -17.13 3.31 1.83
CA GLY A 236 -17.99 3.60 2.98
C GLY A 236 -17.85 5.02 3.50
#